data_c9f8e7868f03d46f968786ce2ab119a9
#
_entry.id   c9f8e7868f03d46f968786ce2ab119a9
#
_cell.length_a   1.000
_cell.length_b   1.000
_cell.length_c   1.000
_cell.angle_alpha   90.00
_cell.angle_beta   90.00
_cell.angle_gamma   90.00
#
_symmetry.space_group_name_H-M   'P 1'
#
loop_
_entity.id
_entity.type
_entity.pdbx_description
1 polymer ?
#
loop_
_entity_poly.entity_id
_entity_poly.type
_entity_poly.pdbx_seq_one_letter_code
_entity_poly.pdbx_strand_id
1 'polypeptide(L)'
;MRKQIFLQGWLGITAAFLLEAGPAYAQLRLIPDAARRVYEALPDLPLENIYTPINPNDSGPRPEEDTLVRRMMLYHLQVAGRSPTDRFDWQLTLADYCDANEPMVAQQYPGANRLTVNPYTRDKAVVQSLSRQQRQALLRALVLAFGGDPDPKPLYIPPDLKAAPALPTPEPMKPLLLPGRGGADLLRPL
;
A
#
# COMPACT_ATOMS: atom_id res chain seq x y z
N MET A 1 60.90 10.55 -41.18
CA MET A 1 60.44 10.04 -39.88
C MET A 1 58.97 10.37 -39.70
N ARG A 2 58.10 9.39 -39.95
CA ARG A 2 56.61 9.51 -39.78
C ARG A 2 56.25 9.03 -38.39
N LYS A 3 55.70 9.92 -37.57
CA LYS A 3 55.06 9.52 -36.29
C LYS A 3 53.62 9.09 -36.56
N GLN A 4 53.31 7.84 -36.39
CA GLN A 4 51.94 7.34 -36.33
C GLN A 4 51.38 7.62 -34.96
N ILE A 5 50.26 8.33 -34.93
CA ILE A 5 49.45 8.53 -33.70
C ILE A 5 48.40 7.44 -33.72
N PHE A 6 48.49 6.54 -32.71
CA PHE A 6 47.48 5.53 -32.42
C PHE A 6 46.26 6.22 -31.77
N LEU A 7 45.14 6.26 -32.48
CA LEU A 7 43.81 6.53 -31.93
C LEU A 7 43.14 5.20 -31.62
N GLN A 8 43.26 4.71 -30.42
CA GLN A 8 42.41 3.63 -29.86
C GLN A 8 41.30 4.31 -29.07
N GLY A 9 40.04 4.35 -29.55
CA GLY A 9 39.04 3.32 -29.33
C GLY A 9 38.40 3.46 -27.98
N TRP A 10 37.53 4.51 -27.77
CA TRP A 10 36.52 4.53 -26.71
C TRP A 10 35.13 4.47 -27.35
N LEU A 11 34.71 3.28 -27.72
CA LEU A 11 33.35 2.97 -28.13
C LEU A 11 32.89 1.78 -27.29
N GLY A 12 31.93 2.01 -26.44
CA GLY A 12 31.20 0.92 -25.81
C GLY A 12 31.10 0.99 -24.30
N ILE A 13 30.17 1.75 -23.76
CA ILE A 13 29.34 1.47 -22.56
C ILE A 13 28.30 2.61 -22.48
N THR A 14 27.26 2.57 -23.30
CA THR A 14 26.05 3.41 -23.11
C THR A 14 24.81 2.71 -23.70
N ALA A 15 24.62 1.43 -23.40
CA ALA A 15 23.43 0.72 -23.90
C ALA A 15 22.83 -0.26 -22.88
N ALA A 16 22.83 0.04 -21.60
CA ALA A 16 22.30 -0.89 -20.57
C ALA A 16 21.38 -0.25 -19.52
N PHE A 17 20.85 0.97 -19.70
CA PHE A 17 20.02 1.61 -18.67
C PHE A 17 18.58 1.95 -19.09
N LEU A 18 18.03 1.37 -20.16
CA LEU A 18 16.68 1.70 -20.64
C LEU A 18 15.65 0.56 -20.53
N LEU A 19 15.91 -0.53 -19.80
CA LEU A 19 14.99 -1.68 -19.80
C LEU A 19 14.23 -1.94 -18.48
N GLU A 20 14.43 -1.17 -17.44
CA GLU A 20 13.79 -1.44 -16.14
C GLU A 20 12.47 -0.66 -15.90
N ALA A 21 12.12 0.28 -16.74
CA ALA A 21 10.89 1.08 -16.58
C ALA A 21 9.62 0.43 -17.17
N GLY A 22 9.74 -0.70 -17.87
CA GLY A 22 8.66 -1.33 -18.64
C GLY A 22 7.43 -1.80 -17.84
N PRO A 23 7.56 -2.55 -16.73
CA PRO A 23 6.40 -3.13 -16.07
C PRO A 23 5.55 -2.10 -15.32
N ALA A 24 6.15 -1.11 -14.69
CA ALA A 24 5.42 -0.10 -13.90
C ALA A 24 4.51 0.78 -14.79
N TYR A 25 5.01 1.23 -15.95
CA TYR A 25 4.18 2.02 -16.88
C TYR A 25 3.05 1.22 -17.52
N ALA A 26 3.27 -0.08 -17.77
CA ALA A 26 2.22 -0.95 -18.29
C ALA A 26 1.05 -1.09 -17.31
N GLN A 27 1.34 -1.21 -16.02
CA GLN A 27 0.33 -1.30 -14.97
C GLN A 27 -0.52 -0.02 -14.84
N LEU A 28 0.10 1.16 -14.98
CA LEU A 28 -0.62 2.43 -14.91
C LEU A 28 -1.65 2.60 -16.03
N ARG A 29 -1.39 2.05 -17.22
CA ARG A 29 -2.34 2.06 -18.34
C ARG A 29 -3.57 1.19 -18.10
N LEU A 30 -3.49 0.22 -17.19
CA LEU A 30 -4.59 -0.67 -16.84
C LEU A 30 -5.55 -0.05 -15.80
N ILE A 31 -5.13 1.01 -15.10
CA ILE A 31 -5.89 1.58 -14.00
C ILE A 31 -7.32 2.02 -14.41
N PRO A 32 -7.55 2.74 -15.53
CA PRO A 32 -8.89 3.17 -15.91
C PRO A 32 -9.85 1.97 -16.09
N ASP A 33 -9.41 0.95 -16.80
CA ASP A 33 -10.19 -0.28 -17.01
C ASP A 33 -10.37 -1.09 -15.72
N ALA A 34 -9.33 -1.17 -14.89
CA ALA A 34 -9.39 -1.85 -13.61
C ALA A 34 -10.37 -1.15 -12.66
N ALA A 35 -10.34 0.19 -12.58
CA ALA A 35 -11.26 0.95 -11.76
C ALA A 35 -12.72 0.77 -12.22
N ARG A 36 -12.98 0.79 -13.53
CA ARG A 36 -14.30 0.50 -14.09
C ARG A 36 -14.80 -0.88 -13.68
N ARG A 37 -13.98 -1.94 -13.79
CA ARG A 37 -14.36 -3.30 -13.36
C ARG A 37 -14.71 -3.38 -11.88
N VAL A 38 -14.02 -2.63 -11.03
CA VAL A 38 -14.35 -2.57 -9.60
C VAL A 38 -15.74 -1.97 -9.38
N TYR A 39 -16.09 -0.88 -10.08
CA TYR A 39 -17.42 -0.28 -9.98
C TYR A 39 -18.52 -1.11 -10.62
N GLU A 40 -18.22 -1.89 -11.67
CA GLU A 40 -19.14 -2.89 -12.24
C GLU A 40 -19.47 -3.98 -11.21
N ALA A 41 -18.47 -4.40 -10.41
CA ALA A 41 -18.65 -5.40 -9.35
C ALA A 41 -19.28 -4.81 -8.07
N LEU A 42 -19.11 -3.51 -7.82
CA LEU A 42 -19.55 -2.81 -6.60
C LEU A 42 -20.26 -1.49 -6.95
N PRO A 43 -21.45 -1.54 -7.53
CA PRO A 43 -22.17 -0.35 -8.02
C PRO A 43 -22.55 0.63 -6.90
N ASP A 44 -22.67 0.16 -5.66
CA ASP A 44 -23.02 0.98 -4.49
C ASP A 44 -21.81 1.70 -3.87
N LEU A 45 -20.58 1.46 -4.36
CA LEU A 45 -19.39 2.14 -3.86
C LEU A 45 -19.38 3.59 -4.34
N PRO A 46 -19.23 4.60 -3.45
CA PRO A 46 -19.18 6.00 -3.84
C PRO A 46 -18.05 6.29 -4.85
N LEU A 47 -18.37 7.02 -5.90
CA LEU A 47 -17.39 7.39 -6.93
C LEU A 47 -16.36 8.41 -6.41
N GLU A 48 -16.80 9.35 -5.58
CA GLU A 48 -15.99 10.48 -5.07
C GLU A 48 -15.25 11.22 -6.20
N ASN A 49 -15.96 11.51 -7.30
CA ASN A 49 -15.45 12.14 -8.52
C ASN A 49 -15.88 13.60 -8.71
N ILE A 50 -16.16 14.31 -7.61
CA ILE A 50 -16.69 15.67 -7.61
C ILE A 50 -15.62 16.77 -7.67
N TYR A 51 -14.36 16.40 -7.79
CA TYR A 51 -13.22 17.31 -7.71
C TYR A 51 -12.89 17.93 -9.08
N THR A 52 -12.50 19.20 -9.07
CA THR A 52 -12.10 19.94 -10.27
C THR A 52 -10.58 20.10 -10.32
N PRO A 53 -9.94 20.02 -11.49
CA PRO A 53 -8.54 20.33 -11.65
C PRO A 53 -8.22 21.79 -11.31
N ILE A 54 -7.04 22.06 -10.75
CA ILE A 54 -6.52 23.42 -10.54
C ILE A 54 -6.30 24.11 -11.90
N ASN A 55 -5.78 23.35 -12.87
CA ASN A 55 -5.59 23.84 -14.24
C ASN A 55 -6.69 23.25 -15.14
N PRO A 56 -7.55 24.08 -15.74
CA PRO A 56 -8.60 23.61 -16.66
C PRO A 56 -8.08 22.87 -17.90
N ASN A 57 -6.81 23.13 -18.27
CA ASN A 57 -6.12 22.46 -19.39
C ASN A 57 -5.27 21.27 -18.94
N ASP A 58 -5.50 20.75 -17.73
CA ASP A 58 -4.81 19.58 -17.22
C ASP A 58 -5.03 18.37 -18.14
N SER A 59 -3.94 17.70 -18.53
CA SER A 59 -3.98 16.48 -19.34
C SER A 59 -4.25 15.22 -18.50
N GLY A 60 -4.61 15.38 -17.23
CA GLY A 60 -4.99 14.31 -16.32
C GLY A 60 -6.31 13.62 -16.70
N PRO A 61 -6.78 12.70 -15.87
CA PRO A 61 -8.06 12.05 -16.08
C PRO A 61 -9.20 13.07 -16.07
N ARG A 62 -10.22 12.81 -16.87
CA ARG A 62 -11.46 13.59 -16.82
C ARG A 62 -12.11 13.47 -15.44
N PRO A 63 -12.90 14.46 -14.99
CA PRO A 63 -13.53 14.40 -13.66
C PRO A 63 -14.31 13.11 -13.41
N GLU A 64 -15.04 12.61 -14.42
CA GLU A 64 -15.80 11.36 -14.32
C GLU A 64 -14.94 10.10 -14.16
N GLU A 65 -13.68 10.18 -14.54
CA GLU A 65 -12.70 9.08 -14.43
C GLU A 65 -11.85 9.18 -13.16
N ASP A 66 -11.81 10.35 -12.52
CA ASP A 66 -11.00 10.59 -11.32
C ASP A 66 -11.76 10.18 -10.05
N THR A 67 -11.94 8.89 -9.91
CA THR A 67 -12.72 8.25 -8.85
C THR A 67 -11.88 7.85 -7.64
N LEU A 68 -12.53 7.58 -6.50
CA LEU A 68 -11.91 7.00 -5.30
C LEU A 68 -11.07 5.76 -5.64
N VAL A 69 -11.64 4.79 -6.38
CA VAL A 69 -10.95 3.54 -6.71
C VAL A 69 -9.71 3.81 -7.55
N ARG A 70 -9.81 4.71 -8.53
CA ARG A 70 -8.66 5.09 -9.35
C ARG A 70 -7.54 5.70 -8.49
N ARG A 71 -7.87 6.60 -7.58
CA ARG A 71 -6.87 7.21 -6.66
C ARG A 71 -6.30 6.18 -5.68
N MET A 72 -7.12 5.26 -5.20
CA MET A 72 -6.65 4.13 -4.37
C MET A 72 -5.65 3.25 -5.13
N MET A 73 -5.91 2.93 -6.40
CA MET A 73 -4.98 2.16 -7.24
C MET A 73 -3.66 2.92 -7.47
N LEU A 74 -3.72 4.23 -7.71
CA LEU A 74 -2.53 5.06 -7.84
C LEU A 74 -1.74 5.13 -6.53
N TYR A 75 -2.41 5.29 -5.39
CA TYR A 75 -1.76 5.23 -4.08
C TYR A 75 -1.06 3.89 -3.88
N HIS A 76 -1.74 2.78 -4.12
CA HIS A 76 -1.22 1.42 -3.99
C HIS A 76 0.05 1.20 -4.81
N LEU A 77 0.01 1.58 -6.10
CA LEU A 77 1.09 1.30 -7.04
C LEU A 77 2.25 2.30 -6.96
N GLN A 78 1.96 3.60 -6.84
CA GLN A 78 2.96 4.66 -6.97
C GLN A 78 3.47 5.20 -5.64
N VAL A 79 2.60 5.29 -4.63
CA VAL A 79 2.99 5.84 -3.32
C VAL A 79 3.46 4.73 -2.40
N ALA A 80 2.67 3.67 -2.27
CA ALA A 80 3.00 2.54 -1.42
C ALA A 80 3.91 1.48 -2.10
N GLY A 81 4.07 1.50 -3.44
CA GLY A 81 4.97 0.62 -4.19
C GLY A 81 4.61 -0.87 -4.11
N ARG A 82 3.30 -1.18 -4.00
CA ARG A 82 2.79 -2.53 -3.75
C ARG A 82 2.38 -3.26 -5.03
N SER A 83 2.33 -4.60 -4.97
CA SER A 83 1.95 -5.45 -6.10
C SER A 83 0.44 -5.39 -6.39
N PRO A 84 0.00 -5.11 -7.63
CA PRO A 84 -1.42 -5.04 -7.96
C PRO A 84 -2.14 -6.40 -7.94
N THR A 85 -1.41 -7.50 -8.05
CA THR A 85 -1.98 -8.85 -8.08
C THR A 85 -1.95 -9.56 -6.73
N ASP A 86 -1.22 -9.02 -5.76
CA ASP A 86 -1.09 -9.63 -4.44
C ASP A 86 -2.24 -9.19 -3.51
N ARG A 87 -2.98 -10.18 -3.00
CA ARG A 87 -4.10 -9.95 -2.09
C ARG A 87 -3.66 -9.32 -0.77
N PHE A 88 -2.49 -9.72 -0.25
CA PHE A 88 -2.00 -9.20 1.03
C PHE A 88 -1.60 -7.73 0.92
N ASP A 89 -0.97 -7.34 -0.18
CA ASP A 89 -0.61 -5.95 -0.46
C ASP A 89 -1.84 -5.04 -0.52
N TRP A 90 -2.96 -5.51 -1.10
CA TRP A 90 -4.23 -4.78 -1.06
C TRP A 90 -4.84 -4.72 0.34
N GLN A 91 -4.66 -5.76 1.17
CA GLN A 91 -5.07 -5.70 2.58
C GLN A 91 -4.31 -4.61 3.35
N LEU A 92 -2.99 -4.50 3.13
CA LEU A 92 -2.17 -3.43 3.71
C LEU A 92 -2.65 -2.05 3.25
N THR A 93 -2.98 -1.90 1.97
CA THR A 93 -3.53 -0.63 1.45
C THR A 93 -4.85 -0.25 2.12
N LEU A 94 -5.79 -1.17 2.25
CA LEU A 94 -7.04 -0.91 2.97
C LEU A 94 -6.80 -0.62 4.46
N ALA A 95 -5.77 -1.23 5.07
CA ALA A 95 -5.37 -0.96 6.43
C ALA A 95 -4.78 0.44 6.61
N ASP A 96 -4.03 0.97 5.61
CA ASP A 96 -3.55 2.36 5.61
C ASP A 96 -4.72 3.36 5.63
N TYR A 97 -5.74 3.13 4.79
CA TYR A 97 -6.96 3.95 4.81
C TYR A 97 -7.69 3.91 6.16
N CYS A 98 -7.56 2.82 6.90
CA CYS A 98 -8.16 2.64 8.22
C CYS A 98 -7.25 3.05 9.39
N ASP A 99 -6.08 3.67 9.16
CA ASP A 99 -5.05 3.99 10.17
C ASP A 99 -4.55 2.76 10.96
N ALA A 100 -4.60 1.57 10.34
CA ALA A 100 -4.25 0.31 10.99
C ALA A 100 -2.91 -0.27 10.51
N ASN A 101 -2.20 0.38 9.58
CA ASN A 101 -0.88 -0.02 9.11
C ASN A 101 0.02 1.22 8.97
N GLU A 102 0.35 1.69 7.77
CA GLU A 102 1.22 2.84 7.55
C GLU A 102 0.42 4.15 7.51
N PRO A 103 0.95 5.23 8.11
CA PRO A 103 0.30 6.54 8.03
C PRO A 103 0.35 7.09 6.60
N MET A 104 -0.79 7.41 6.04
CA MET A 104 -0.90 8.04 4.73
C MET A 104 -0.57 9.53 4.83
N VAL A 105 0.30 10.03 3.94
CA VAL A 105 0.67 11.45 3.86
C VAL A 105 -0.24 12.16 2.87
N ALA A 106 -1.07 13.08 3.35
CA ALA A 106 -2.08 13.78 2.52
C ALA A 106 -1.47 14.50 1.31
N GLN A 107 -0.27 15.06 1.42
CA GLN A 107 0.43 15.77 0.34
C GLN A 107 0.93 14.84 -0.77
N GLN A 108 1.10 13.54 -0.47
CA GLN A 108 1.52 12.52 -1.42
C GLN A 108 0.33 11.75 -2.00
N TYR A 109 -0.89 12.04 -1.52
CA TYR A 109 -2.08 11.35 -1.99
C TYR A 109 -2.39 11.72 -3.44
N PRO A 110 -2.83 10.76 -4.28
CA PRO A 110 -3.16 11.02 -5.68
C PRO A 110 -4.22 12.11 -5.83
N GLY A 111 -3.90 13.14 -6.60
CA GLY A 111 -4.76 14.31 -6.78
C GLY A 111 -4.43 15.50 -5.87
N ALA A 112 -3.60 15.35 -4.82
CA ALA A 112 -3.28 16.42 -3.87
C ALA A 112 -2.77 17.72 -4.53
N ASN A 113 -1.92 17.59 -5.55
CA ASN A 113 -1.29 18.73 -6.26
C ASN A 113 -2.01 19.10 -7.57
N ARG A 114 -3.04 18.37 -7.95
CA ARG A 114 -3.74 18.52 -9.24
C ARG A 114 -5.16 19.05 -9.09
N LEU A 115 -5.82 18.72 -7.99
CA LEU A 115 -7.19 19.04 -7.72
C LEU A 115 -7.30 20.28 -6.80
N THR A 116 -8.36 21.06 -6.96
CA THR A 116 -8.63 22.26 -6.14
C THR A 116 -8.82 21.94 -4.67
N VAL A 117 -9.32 20.74 -4.38
CA VAL A 117 -9.45 20.20 -3.02
C VAL A 117 -8.77 18.83 -3.00
N ASN A 118 -7.94 18.59 -1.98
CA ASN A 118 -7.30 17.28 -1.81
C ASN A 118 -8.35 16.23 -1.43
N PRO A 119 -8.53 15.18 -2.23
CA PRO A 119 -9.55 14.15 -1.99
C PRO A 119 -9.24 13.23 -0.79
N TYR A 120 -8.01 13.24 -0.28
CA TYR A 120 -7.51 12.36 0.77
C TYR A 120 -8.49 12.12 1.93
N THR A 121 -8.96 13.20 2.56
CA THR A 121 -9.79 13.11 3.76
C THR A 121 -11.12 12.43 3.48
N ARG A 122 -11.72 12.74 2.33
CA ARG A 122 -13.04 12.23 1.96
C ARG A 122 -12.95 10.77 1.49
N ASP A 123 -11.95 10.46 0.66
CA ASP A 123 -11.70 9.09 0.22
C ASP A 123 -11.43 8.16 1.41
N LYS A 124 -10.64 8.62 2.36
CA LYS A 124 -10.36 7.88 3.59
C LYS A 124 -11.62 7.66 4.42
N ALA A 125 -12.45 8.70 4.60
CA ALA A 125 -13.70 8.59 5.35
C ALA A 125 -14.66 7.58 4.71
N VAL A 126 -14.76 7.55 3.38
CA VAL A 126 -15.56 6.54 2.67
C VAL A 126 -15.07 5.13 2.99
N VAL A 127 -13.77 4.85 2.85
CA VAL A 127 -13.22 3.50 3.12
C VAL A 127 -13.41 3.11 4.58
N GLN A 128 -13.23 4.04 5.52
CA GLN A 128 -13.46 3.81 6.96
C GLN A 128 -14.92 3.50 7.27
N SER A 129 -15.87 4.11 6.54
CA SER A 129 -17.32 3.87 6.72
C SER A 129 -17.79 2.51 6.21
N LEU A 130 -17.02 1.85 5.32
CA LEU A 130 -17.38 0.53 4.81
C LEU A 130 -17.41 -0.51 5.94
N SER A 131 -18.41 -1.37 5.93
CA SER A 131 -18.46 -2.56 6.78
C SER A 131 -17.31 -3.52 6.45
N ARG A 132 -17.03 -4.44 7.35
CA ARG A 132 -16.03 -5.50 7.11
C ARG A 132 -16.35 -6.29 5.82
N GLN A 133 -17.62 -6.60 5.59
CA GLN A 133 -18.05 -7.33 4.40
C GLN A 133 -17.80 -6.52 3.13
N GLN A 134 -18.13 -5.23 3.12
CA GLN A 134 -17.87 -4.33 1.98
C GLN A 134 -16.38 -4.17 1.70
N ARG A 135 -15.54 -4.03 2.74
CA ARG A 135 -14.07 -4.00 2.56
C ARG A 135 -13.53 -5.30 1.99
N GLN A 136 -14.07 -6.46 2.38
CA GLN A 136 -13.68 -7.75 1.77
C GLN A 136 -14.12 -7.84 0.31
N ALA A 137 -15.31 -7.36 -0.03
CA ALA A 137 -15.78 -7.30 -1.42
C ALA A 137 -14.91 -6.38 -2.27
N LEU A 138 -14.54 -5.19 -1.74
CA LEU A 138 -13.63 -4.24 -2.39
C LEU A 138 -12.25 -4.88 -2.61
N LEU A 139 -11.69 -5.52 -1.60
CA LEU A 139 -10.43 -6.26 -1.70
C LEU A 139 -10.44 -7.26 -2.85
N ARG A 140 -11.48 -8.11 -2.91
CA ARG A 140 -11.63 -9.11 -3.97
C ARG A 140 -11.73 -8.47 -5.36
N ALA A 141 -12.53 -7.42 -5.49
CA ALA A 141 -12.70 -6.71 -6.74
C ALA A 141 -11.39 -6.07 -7.23
N LEU A 142 -10.60 -5.47 -6.32
CA LEU A 142 -9.30 -4.87 -6.63
C LEU A 142 -8.30 -5.92 -7.14
N VAL A 143 -8.16 -7.04 -6.44
CA VAL A 143 -7.27 -8.14 -6.86
C VAL A 143 -7.67 -8.69 -8.23
N LEU A 144 -8.96 -8.99 -8.43
CA LEU A 144 -9.49 -9.51 -9.70
C LEU A 144 -9.33 -8.52 -10.86
N ALA A 145 -9.46 -7.22 -10.60
CA ALA A 145 -9.30 -6.18 -11.62
C ALA A 145 -7.91 -6.16 -12.25
N PHE A 146 -6.88 -6.64 -11.54
CA PHE A 146 -5.52 -6.80 -12.05
C PHE A 146 -5.15 -8.24 -12.40
N GLY A 147 -6.11 -9.17 -12.36
CA GLY A 147 -5.89 -10.59 -12.71
C GLY A 147 -5.19 -11.40 -11.61
N GLY A 148 -5.19 -10.93 -10.38
CA GLY A 148 -4.69 -11.67 -9.22
C GLY A 148 -5.70 -12.70 -8.71
N ASP A 149 -5.27 -13.56 -7.78
CA ASP A 149 -6.11 -14.53 -7.10
C ASP A 149 -6.61 -13.93 -5.76
N PRO A 150 -7.92 -13.65 -5.61
CA PRO A 150 -8.45 -13.09 -4.38
C PRO A 150 -8.56 -14.12 -3.24
N ASP A 151 -8.46 -15.42 -3.54
CA ASP A 151 -8.53 -16.51 -2.58
C ASP A 151 -7.31 -17.45 -2.74
N PRO A 152 -6.11 -16.96 -2.45
CA PRO A 152 -4.92 -17.79 -2.58
C PRO A 152 -5.06 -19.05 -1.71
N LYS A 153 -4.69 -20.20 -2.28
CA LYS A 153 -4.72 -21.46 -1.54
C LYS A 153 -3.87 -21.32 -0.27
N PRO A 154 -4.33 -21.87 0.86
CA PRO A 154 -3.51 -21.92 2.06
C PRO A 154 -2.14 -22.51 1.73
N LEU A 155 -1.09 -21.88 2.26
CA LEU A 155 0.24 -22.44 2.14
C LEU A 155 0.21 -23.87 2.68
N TYR A 156 0.65 -24.85 1.88
CA TYR A 156 0.81 -26.21 2.35
C TYR A 156 1.81 -26.22 3.51
N ILE A 157 1.34 -26.44 4.71
CA ILE A 157 2.19 -26.66 5.89
C ILE A 157 2.37 -28.18 6.00
N PRO A 158 3.59 -28.70 5.77
CA PRO A 158 3.86 -30.12 5.93
C PRO A 158 3.41 -30.61 7.32
N PRO A 159 2.88 -31.84 7.44
CA PRO A 159 2.35 -32.37 8.71
C PRO A 159 3.36 -32.35 9.85
N ASP A 160 4.63 -32.49 9.56
CA ASP A 160 5.75 -32.42 10.49
C ASP A 160 5.97 -31.03 11.11
N LEU A 161 5.67 -29.95 10.37
CA LEU A 161 5.66 -28.58 10.91
C LEU A 161 4.39 -28.27 11.72
N LYS A 162 3.30 -28.98 11.45
CA LYS A 162 2.06 -28.85 12.22
C LYS A 162 2.16 -29.51 13.59
N ALA A 163 3.11 -30.43 13.74
CA ALA A 163 3.45 -31.13 14.98
C ALA A 163 4.60 -30.46 15.77
N ALA A 164 4.96 -29.21 15.43
CA ALA A 164 5.93 -28.47 16.24
C ALA A 164 5.44 -28.49 17.71
N PRO A 165 6.30 -28.92 18.66
CA PRO A 165 5.89 -28.99 20.07
C PRO A 165 5.35 -27.64 20.51
N ALA A 166 4.21 -27.65 21.17
CA ALA A 166 3.66 -26.46 21.78
C ALA A 166 4.78 -25.76 22.55
N LEU A 167 4.93 -24.47 22.31
CA LEU A 167 5.86 -23.65 23.11
C LEU A 167 5.65 -24.02 24.59
N PRO A 168 6.73 -24.29 25.35
CA PRO A 168 6.57 -24.61 26.76
C PRO A 168 5.72 -23.54 27.40
N THR A 169 4.65 -23.98 28.04
CA THR A 169 3.76 -23.08 28.80
C THR A 169 4.68 -22.28 29.73
N PRO A 170 4.62 -20.93 29.69
CA PRO A 170 5.44 -20.13 30.58
C PRO A 170 5.17 -20.61 32.02
N GLU A 171 6.20 -21.08 32.72
CA GLU A 171 6.10 -21.41 34.12
C GLU A 171 5.49 -20.21 34.87
N PRO A 172 4.57 -20.42 35.80
CA PRO A 172 4.03 -19.34 36.61
C PRO A 172 5.21 -18.62 37.25
N MET A 173 5.40 -17.35 36.84
CA MET A 173 6.43 -16.50 37.45
C MET A 173 6.28 -16.55 38.94
N LYS A 174 7.31 -17.04 39.64
CA LYS A 174 7.39 -16.94 41.10
C LYS A 174 7.11 -15.46 41.46
N PRO A 175 6.20 -15.20 42.41
CA PRO A 175 5.97 -13.82 42.82
C PRO A 175 7.31 -13.16 43.15
N LEU A 176 7.61 -12.04 42.48
CA LEU A 176 8.75 -11.20 42.86
C LEU A 176 8.53 -10.88 44.33
N LEU A 177 9.41 -11.40 45.20
CA LEU A 177 9.47 -10.96 46.59
C LEU A 177 9.72 -9.44 46.53
N LEU A 178 8.69 -8.67 46.88
CA LEU A 178 8.86 -7.22 47.06
C LEU A 178 9.98 -7.06 48.10
N PRO A 179 10.98 -6.17 47.82
CA PRO A 179 12.01 -5.88 48.82
C PRO A 179 11.30 -5.49 50.09
N GLY A 180 11.68 -6.17 51.18
CA GLY A 180 11.08 -5.98 52.51
C GLY A 180 11.10 -4.50 52.85
N ARG A 181 10.07 -4.06 53.53
CA ARG A 181 9.93 -2.74 54.13
C ARG A 181 11.14 -2.48 55.04
N GLY A 182 12.24 -2.05 54.44
CA GLY A 182 13.49 -1.75 55.16
C GLY A 182 13.96 -0.36 54.78
N GLY A 183 13.96 0.55 55.72
CA GLY A 183 14.71 1.80 55.63
C GLY A 183 14.00 3.11 55.91
N ALA A 184 12.72 3.14 56.23
CA ALA A 184 12.07 4.42 56.59
C ALA A 184 12.30 4.87 58.06
N ASP A 185 12.96 4.06 58.89
CA ASP A 185 13.17 4.38 60.29
C ASP A 185 14.47 5.20 60.56
N LEU A 186 15.25 5.50 59.54
CA LEU A 186 16.52 6.26 59.72
C LEU A 186 16.35 7.80 59.64
N LEU A 187 15.13 8.32 59.51
CA LEU A 187 14.84 9.75 59.43
C LEU A 187 13.98 10.23 60.60
N ARG A 188 14.22 9.77 61.84
CA ARG A 188 13.70 10.43 63.03
C ARG A 188 14.65 11.57 63.42
N PRO A 189 14.20 12.82 63.46
CA PRO A 189 14.97 13.90 64.04
C PRO A 189 15.06 13.70 65.58
N LEU A 190 16.25 14.01 66.12
CA LEU A 190 16.56 14.09 67.55
C LEU A 190 15.73 15.18 68.23
#